data_bb9462fdc421c74889287c1efc1252cb
#
_entry.id   bb9462fdc421c74889287c1efc1252cb
#
_cell.length_a   1.000
_cell.length_b   1.000
_cell.length_c   1.000
_cell.angle_alpha   90.00
_cell.angle_beta   90.00
_cell.angle_gamma   90.00
#
_symmetry.space_group_name_H-M   'P 1'
#
loop_
_entity.id
_entity.type
_entity.pdbx_description
1 polymer ?
#
loop_
_entity_poly.entity_id
_entity_poly.type
_entity_poly.pdbx_seq_one_letter_code
_entity_poly.pdbx_strand_id
1 'polypeptide(L)'
;IVNRDSRNEMWSAVVATYTRALLDVTAQVHAVALEVLRAEGLLPAAARVDAADGTPPRPPQLEQLPLPGIPSSQVARVTSRMRARIREVVSERGILSTIDHVAELAQQHSRAQWQQQLRAAMGIDVTVGDPDLGLQVRAFRRTNTDLIKSLVDEHVDRVRRVLSDAGHGTRVEEIAEQIQAATGATESRAALIARDQVLSLNAEVTEARHAAAGITEYIWRTSRDERVRKEHKLLDGTRHRYDDPPVVDARRGERANPGTYYQCRCQAEPIIPGFDG
;
A
#
# COMPACT_ATOMS: atom_id res chain seq x y z
N ILE A 1 4.47 -2.20 31.73
CA ILE A 1 5.02 -1.44 30.59
C ILE A 1 5.20 -2.42 29.45
N VAL A 2 4.23 -2.45 28.54
CA VAL A 2 4.31 -3.32 27.34
C VAL A 2 5.44 -2.81 26.46
N ASN A 3 6.37 -3.69 26.09
CA ASN A 3 7.51 -3.36 25.26
C ASN A 3 7.02 -2.80 23.90
N ARG A 4 7.30 -1.51 23.61
CA ARG A 4 6.86 -0.80 22.40
C ARG A 4 7.49 -1.34 21.14
N ASP A 5 8.70 -1.91 21.25
CA ASP A 5 9.44 -2.40 20.08
C ASP A 5 8.74 -3.63 19.48
N SER A 6 8.23 -4.55 20.31
CA SER A 6 7.51 -5.72 19.82
C SER A 6 6.18 -5.39 19.11
N ARG A 7 5.52 -4.27 19.49
CA ARG A 7 4.28 -3.80 18.82
C ARG A 7 4.56 -3.26 17.43
N ASN A 8 5.63 -2.52 17.26
CA ASN A 8 6.03 -1.98 15.96
C ASN A 8 6.51 -3.09 15.01
N GLU A 9 7.18 -4.12 15.53
CA GLU A 9 7.68 -5.25 14.74
C GLU A 9 6.55 -6.08 14.12
N MET A 10 5.49 -6.38 14.89
CA MET A 10 4.36 -7.19 14.39
C MET A 10 3.63 -6.52 13.23
N TRP A 11 3.30 -5.21 13.37
CA TRP A 11 2.65 -4.47 12.28
C TRP A 11 3.56 -4.27 11.08
N SER A 12 4.87 -4.19 11.29
CA SER A 12 5.87 -4.16 10.22
C SER A 12 5.81 -5.41 9.35
N ALA A 13 5.55 -6.58 9.93
CA ALA A 13 5.40 -7.83 9.19
C ALA A 13 4.14 -7.84 8.30
N VAL A 14 2.99 -7.35 8.80
CA VAL A 14 1.75 -7.23 8.01
C VAL A 14 1.94 -6.24 6.87
N VAL A 15 2.54 -5.08 7.15
CA VAL A 15 2.89 -4.07 6.12
C VAL A 15 3.82 -4.68 5.08
N ALA A 16 4.86 -5.41 5.48
CA ALA A 16 5.81 -6.05 4.56
C ALA A 16 5.12 -7.10 3.68
N THR A 17 4.22 -7.90 4.23
CA THR A 17 3.43 -8.89 3.48
C THR A 17 2.57 -8.21 2.42
N TYR A 18 1.85 -7.16 2.79
CA TYR A 18 1.01 -6.45 1.84
C TYR A 18 1.83 -5.68 0.80
N THR A 19 2.92 -5.04 1.22
CA THR A 19 3.86 -4.36 0.30
C THR A 19 4.37 -5.33 -0.77
N ARG A 20 4.84 -6.51 -0.37
CA ARG A 20 5.33 -7.53 -1.30
C ARG A 20 4.24 -7.93 -2.30
N ALA A 21 3.04 -8.19 -1.85
CA ALA A 21 1.94 -8.55 -2.72
C ALA A 21 1.57 -7.44 -3.73
N LEU A 22 1.60 -6.17 -3.33
CA LEU A 22 1.37 -5.05 -4.24
C LEU A 22 2.54 -4.85 -5.22
N LEU A 23 3.77 -5.11 -4.80
CA LEU A 23 4.94 -5.10 -5.68
C LEU A 23 4.86 -6.23 -6.71
N ASP A 24 4.39 -7.42 -6.33
CA ASP A 24 4.15 -8.53 -7.26
C ASP A 24 3.11 -8.15 -8.32
N VAL A 25 2.01 -7.48 -7.95
CA VAL A 25 1.04 -6.93 -8.90
C VAL A 25 1.71 -5.91 -9.84
N THR A 26 2.53 -5.01 -9.30
CA THR A 26 3.24 -4.00 -10.10
C THR A 26 4.20 -4.64 -11.10
N ALA A 27 4.93 -5.68 -10.68
CA ALA A 27 5.84 -6.44 -11.54
C ALA A 27 5.09 -7.14 -12.68
N GLN A 28 3.94 -7.75 -12.39
CA GLN A 28 3.09 -8.37 -13.41
C GLN A 28 2.59 -7.34 -14.43
N VAL A 29 2.12 -6.19 -13.96
CA VAL A 29 1.66 -5.10 -14.83
C VAL A 29 2.79 -4.59 -15.73
N HIS A 30 3.98 -4.41 -15.17
CA HIS A 30 5.17 -4.00 -15.92
C HIS A 30 5.57 -5.04 -16.97
N ALA A 31 5.60 -6.33 -16.61
CA ALA A 31 5.93 -7.41 -17.53
C ALA A 31 4.98 -7.45 -18.72
N VAL A 32 3.67 -7.29 -18.48
CA VAL A 32 2.65 -7.20 -19.55
C VAL A 32 2.87 -5.95 -20.42
N ALA A 33 3.20 -4.81 -19.82
CA ALA A 33 3.49 -3.60 -20.59
C ALA A 33 4.67 -3.82 -21.55
N LEU A 34 5.77 -4.42 -21.08
CA LEU A 34 6.93 -4.75 -21.92
C LEU A 34 6.59 -5.78 -23.00
N GLU A 35 5.81 -6.82 -22.67
CA GLU A 35 5.35 -7.83 -23.64
C GLU A 35 4.59 -7.16 -24.80
N VAL A 36 3.60 -6.31 -24.48
CA VAL A 36 2.78 -5.64 -25.48
C VAL A 36 3.61 -4.66 -26.32
N LEU A 37 4.52 -3.90 -25.71
CA LEU A 37 5.38 -2.95 -26.42
C LEU A 37 6.34 -3.64 -27.39
N ARG A 38 6.87 -4.80 -27.02
CA ARG A 38 7.70 -5.64 -27.91
C ARG A 38 6.88 -6.20 -29.07
N ALA A 39 5.67 -6.69 -28.79
CA ALA A 39 4.77 -7.24 -29.80
C ALA A 39 4.32 -6.17 -30.82
N GLU A 40 4.26 -4.90 -30.42
CA GLU A 40 3.92 -3.77 -31.29
C GLU A 40 5.17 -3.12 -31.96
N GLY A 41 6.36 -3.69 -31.75
CA GLY A 41 7.61 -3.20 -32.34
C GLY A 41 8.13 -1.89 -31.75
N LEU A 42 7.63 -1.48 -30.59
CA LEU A 42 8.03 -0.25 -29.89
C LEU A 42 9.24 -0.44 -28.95
N LEU A 43 9.55 -1.70 -28.62
CA LEU A 43 10.75 -2.10 -27.91
C LEU A 43 11.40 -3.30 -28.60
N PRO A 44 12.72 -3.50 -28.47
CA PRO A 44 13.39 -4.66 -29.03
C PRO A 44 12.86 -5.96 -28.42
N ALA A 45 12.93 -7.03 -29.19
CA ALA A 45 12.67 -8.36 -28.65
C ALA A 45 13.62 -8.63 -27.47
N ALA A 46 13.12 -9.33 -26.43
CA ALA A 46 14.01 -9.74 -25.35
C ALA A 46 15.15 -10.58 -25.94
N ALA A 47 16.40 -10.24 -25.58
CA ALA A 47 17.54 -11.04 -25.95
C ALA A 47 17.31 -12.49 -25.47
N ARG A 48 17.35 -13.46 -26.39
CA ARG A 48 17.38 -14.88 -26.00
C ARG A 48 18.68 -15.09 -25.26
N VAL A 49 18.61 -15.51 -24.01
CA VAL A 49 19.76 -16.04 -23.32
C VAL A 49 19.98 -17.44 -23.92
N ASP A 50 20.88 -17.52 -24.89
CA ASP A 50 21.37 -18.80 -25.36
C ASP A 50 22.23 -19.41 -24.24
N ALA A 51 21.68 -20.43 -23.58
CA ALA A 51 22.20 -21.06 -22.37
C ALA A 51 23.45 -21.91 -22.60
N ALA A 52 24.24 -21.65 -23.65
CA ALA A 52 25.34 -22.53 -24.03
C ALA A 52 26.74 -22.15 -23.47
N ASP A 53 27.01 -20.89 -23.13
CA ASP A 53 28.37 -20.51 -22.69
C ASP A 53 28.49 -19.48 -21.56
N GLY A 54 27.38 -19.06 -20.98
CA GLY A 54 27.41 -18.11 -19.84
C GLY A 54 27.89 -16.69 -20.19
N THR A 55 28.14 -16.42 -21.46
CA THR A 55 28.49 -15.07 -21.93
C THR A 55 27.21 -14.25 -22.11
N PRO A 56 27.03 -13.10 -21.45
CA PRO A 56 25.88 -12.28 -21.69
C PRO A 56 25.87 -11.90 -23.17
N PRO A 57 24.75 -12.09 -23.91
CA PRO A 57 24.67 -11.72 -25.30
C PRO A 57 25.04 -10.23 -25.40
N ARG A 58 25.97 -9.93 -26.35
CA ARG A 58 26.25 -8.55 -26.69
C ARG A 58 24.92 -7.89 -27.04
N PRO A 59 24.53 -6.76 -26.38
CA PRO A 59 23.28 -6.12 -26.73
C PRO A 59 23.28 -5.91 -28.24
N PRO A 60 22.19 -6.25 -28.96
CA PRO A 60 22.13 -5.99 -30.37
C PRO A 60 22.49 -4.53 -30.57
N GLN A 61 23.45 -4.25 -31.45
CA GLN A 61 23.72 -2.90 -31.91
C GLN A 61 22.47 -2.50 -32.70
N LEU A 62 21.47 -2.01 -31.96
CA LEU A 62 20.33 -1.34 -32.53
C LEU A 62 20.91 -0.13 -33.23
N GLU A 63 21.01 -0.20 -34.54
CA GLU A 63 21.28 0.97 -35.35
C GLU A 63 20.40 2.10 -34.84
N GLN A 64 21.00 3.21 -34.48
CA GLN A 64 20.41 4.41 -33.87
C GLN A 64 19.48 5.12 -34.88
N LEU A 65 18.51 4.40 -35.42
CA LEU A 65 17.48 5.00 -36.24
C LEU A 65 16.48 5.71 -35.33
N PRO A 66 16.38 7.04 -35.43
CA PRO A 66 15.36 7.79 -34.72
C PRO A 66 13.98 7.26 -35.12
N LEU A 67 13.17 6.86 -34.13
CA LEU A 67 11.82 6.42 -34.42
C LEU A 67 11.02 7.56 -35.07
N PRO A 68 10.21 7.28 -36.09
CA PRO A 68 9.14 8.21 -36.47
C PRO A 68 8.23 8.36 -35.22
N GLY A 69 7.73 9.59 -34.96
CA GLY A 69 6.83 9.81 -33.83
C GLY A 69 5.71 8.78 -33.81
N ILE A 70 5.35 8.30 -32.64
CA ILE A 70 4.33 7.24 -32.49
C ILE A 70 2.95 7.84 -32.77
N PRO A 71 2.19 7.38 -33.79
CA PRO A 71 0.87 7.91 -34.05
C PRO A 71 -0.10 7.73 -32.90
N SER A 72 -0.95 8.71 -32.60
CA SER A 72 -1.93 8.65 -31.53
C SER A 72 -2.85 7.42 -31.61
N SER A 73 -3.18 6.98 -32.81
CA SER A 73 -3.95 5.75 -33.06
C SER A 73 -3.19 4.48 -32.59
N GLN A 74 -1.88 4.45 -32.78
CA GLN A 74 -1.03 3.36 -32.29
C GLN A 74 -0.93 3.40 -30.78
N VAL A 75 -0.72 4.56 -30.16
CA VAL A 75 -0.71 4.72 -28.70
C VAL A 75 -2.02 4.22 -28.11
N ALA A 76 -3.17 4.62 -28.65
CA ALA A 76 -4.48 4.17 -28.19
C ALA A 76 -4.67 2.65 -28.31
N ARG A 77 -4.25 2.05 -29.43
CA ARG A 77 -4.32 0.59 -29.64
C ARG A 77 -3.44 -0.16 -28.63
N VAL A 78 -2.19 0.27 -28.45
CA VAL A 78 -1.22 -0.33 -27.54
C VAL A 78 -1.73 -0.30 -26.10
N THR A 79 -2.18 0.86 -25.63
CA THR A 79 -2.70 1.01 -24.26
C THR A 79 -3.99 0.24 -24.02
N SER A 80 -4.87 0.15 -25.01
CA SER A 80 -6.06 -0.69 -24.94
C SER A 80 -5.70 -2.17 -24.80
N ARG A 81 -4.72 -2.64 -25.60
CA ARG A 81 -4.21 -4.01 -25.53
C ARG A 81 -3.54 -4.31 -24.19
N MET A 82 -2.75 -3.37 -23.66
CA MET A 82 -2.19 -3.49 -22.29
C MET A 82 -3.28 -3.68 -21.25
N ARG A 83 -4.31 -2.82 -21.23
CA ARG A 83 -5.43 -2.94 -20.28
C ARG A 83 -6.15 -4.29 -20.38
N ALA A 84 -6.38 -4.77 -21.59
CA ALA A 84 -6.99 -6.08 -21.79
C ALA A 84 -6.12 -7.21 -21.23
N ARG A 85 -4.83 -7.21 -21.56
CA ARG A 85 -3.89 -8.25 -21.13
C ARG A 85 -3.62 -8.20 -19.63
N ILE A 86 -3.54 -7.03 -19.03
CA ILE A 86 -3.39 -6.88 -17.58
C ILE A 86 -4.60 -7.50 -16.84
N ARG A 87 -5.82 -7.28 -17.33
CA ARG A 87 -7.03 -7.88 -16.72
C ARG A 87 -7.05 -9.40 -16.76
N GLU A 88 -6.37 -10.03 -17.73
CA GLU A 88 -6.21 -11.48 -17.80
C GLU A 88 -5.21 -12.01 -16.77
N VAL A 89 -4.09 -11.28 -16.56
CA VAL A 89 -3.00 -11.69 -15.68
C VAL A 89 -3.28 -11.31 -14.22
N VAL A 90 -3.70 -10.08 -13.99
CA VAL A 90 -4.04 -9.56 -12.66
C VAL A 90 -5.52 -9.84 -12.39
N SER A 91 -5.82 -11.05 -11.96
CA SER A 91 -7.20 -11.47 -11.71
C SER A 91 -7.79 -10.81 -10.46
N GLU A 92 -9.07 -10.42 -10.53
CA GLU A 92 -9.79 -9.88 -9.38
C GLU A 92 -9.82 -10.84 -8.19
N ARG A 93 -9.92 -12.15 -8.45
CA ARG A 93 -9.86 -13.19 -7.41
C ARG A 93 -8.51 -13.20 -6.68
N GLY A 94 -7.40 -13.04 -7.40
CA GLY A 94 -6.05 -12.96 -6.79
C GLY A 94 -5.91 -11.73 -5.92
N ILE A 95 -6.39 -10.58 -6.39
CA ILE A 95 -6.42 -9.32 -5.61
C ILE A 95 -7.22 -9.52 -4.31
N LEU A 96 -8.43 -10.05 -4.40
CA LEU A 96 -9.30 -10.27 -3.25
C LEU A 96 -8.69 -11.25 -2.24
N SER A 97 -8.10 -12.35 -2.71
CA SER A 97 -7.41 -13.32 -1.85
C SER A 97 -6.26 -12.68 -1.06
N THR A 98 -5.49 -11.82 -1.70
CA THR A 98 -4.40 -11.08 -1.04
C THR A 98 -4.94 -10.12 0.04
N ILE A 99 -5.99 -9.36 -0.28
CA ILE A 99 -6.61 -8.42 0.65
C ILE A 99 -7.20 -9.16 1.86
N ASP A 100 -7.89 -10.27 1.63
CA ASP A 100 -8.50 -11.09 2.68
C ASP A 100 -7.42 -11.68 3.61
N HIS A 101 -6.31 -12.17 3.06
CA HIS A 101 -5.18 -12.66 3.84
C HIS A 101 -4.55 -11.56 4.73
N VAL A 102 -4.35 -10.36 4.19
CA VAL A 102 -3.83 -9.22 4.96
C VAL A 102 -4.80 -8.81 6.06
N ALA A 103 -6.11 -8.79 5.78
CA ALA A 103 -7.13 -8.48 6.78
C ALA A 103 -7.15 -9.52 7.92
N GLU A 104 -6.98 -10.78 7.60
CA GLU A 104 -6.88 -11.86 8.60
C GLU A 104 -5.64 -11.71 9.49
N LEU A 105 -4.47 -11.48 8.91
CA LEU A 105 -3.24 -11.20 9.65
C LEU A 105 -3.41 -9.99 10.58
N ALA A 106 -4.00 -8.91 10.08
CA ALA A 106 -4.26 -7.70 10.87
C ALA A 106 -5.19 -7.98 12.06
N GLN A 107 -6.24 -8.77 11.88
CA GLN A 107 -7.14 -9.17 12.97
C GLN A 107 -6.44 -10.02 14.02
N GLN A 108 -5.62 -10.99 13.61
CA GLN A 108 -4.84 -11.85 14.51
C GLN A 108 -3.87 -11.01 15.36
N HIS A 109 -3.13 -10.08 14.75
CA HIS A 109 -2.21 -9.20 15.45
C HIS A 109 -2.94 -8.25 16.43
N SER A 110 -4.04 -7.65 15.98
CA SER A 110 -4.84 -6.77 16.83
C SER A 110 -5.40 -7.52 18.05
N ARG A 111 -5.85 -8.78 17.88
CA ARG A 111 -6.31 -9.62 19.00
C ARG A 111 -5.20 -9.86 20.01
N ALA A 112 -4.01 -10.27 19.55
CA ALA A 112 -2.87 -10.52 20.42
C ALA A 112 -2.44 -9.25 21.19
N GLN A 113 -2.42 -8.11 20.50
CA GLN A 113 -2.11 -6.82 21.11
C GLN A 113 -3.14 -6.42 22.17
N TRP A 114 -4.42 -6.60 21.88
CA TRP A 114 -5.51 -6.32 22.80
C TRP A 114 -5.43 -7.17 24.06
N GLN A 115 -5.25 -8.48 23.94
CA GLN A 115 -5.06 -9.38 25.07
C GLN A 115 -3.87 -8.98 25.93
N GLN A 116 -2.75 -8.58 25.30
CA GLN A 116 -1.57 -8.11 26.03
C GLN A 116 -1.84 -6.81 26.79
N GLN A 117 -2.59 -5.87 26.21
CA GLN A 117 -2.98 -4.63 26.87
C GLN A 117 -3.86 -4.88 28.10
N LEU A 118 -4.85 -5.77 27.98
CA LEU A 118 -5.71 -6.16 29.09
C LEU A 118 -4.93 -6.84 30.23
N ARG A 119 -4.04 -7.79 29.91
CA ARG A 119 -3.17 -8.41 30.92
C ARG A 119 -2.32 -7.37 31.66
N ALA A 120 -1.75 -6.42 30.93
CA ALA A 120 -0.91 -5.38 31.52
C ALA A 120 -1.68 -4.43 32.42
N ALA A 121 -2.94 -4.12 32.09
CA ALA A 121 -3.79 -3.21 32.84
C ALA A 121 -4.48 -3.89 34.06
N MET A 122 -4.96 -5.13 33.86
CA MET A 122 -5.82 -5.79 34.85
C MET A 122 -5.08 -6.87 35.68
N GLY A 123 -3.85 -7.24 35.31
CA GLY A 123 -3.07 -8.27 36.00
C GLY A 123 -3.61 -9.70 35.86
N ILE A 124 -4.65 -9.92 35.11
CA ILE A 124 -5.31 -11.21 34.88
C ILE A 124 -5.47 -11.52 33.40
N ASP A 125 -5.55 -12.80 33.07
CA ASP A 125 -5.85 -13.28 31.74
C ASP A 125 -7.37 -13.16 31.47
N VAL A 126 -7.78 -12.09 30.79
CA VAL A 126 -9.18 -11.87 30.46
C VAL A 126 -9.46 -12.38 29.06
N THR A 127 -10.32 -13.39 28.97
CA THR A 127 -10.88 -13.82 27.69
C THR A 127 -12.05 -12.90 27.35
N VAL A 128 -11.75 -11.78 26.70
CA VAL A 128 -12.80 -10.92 26.12
C VAL A 128 -13.19 -11.51 24.77
N GLY A 129 -14.48 -11.69 24.55
CA GLY A 129 -15.02 -12.10 23.24
C GLY A 129 -14.55 -11.14 22.15
N ASP A 130 -14.24 -11.69 20.97
CA ASP A 130 -13.84 -10.88 19.82
C ASP A 130 -15.07 -10.17 19.24
N PRO A 131 -15.07 -8.85 19.08
CA PRO A 131 -16.19 -8.16 18.42
C PRO A 131 -16.30 -8.57 16.97
N ASP A 132 -17.50 -8.42 16.38
CA ASP A 132 -17.66 -8.56 14.95
C ASP A 132 -16.96 -7.41 14.22
N LEU A 133 -15.86 -7.74 13.54
CA LEU A 133 -15.05 -6.81 12.75
C LEU A 133 -15.45 -6.80 11.26
N GLY A 134 -16.60 -7.39 10.93
CA GLY A 134 -17.04 -7.53 9.55
C GLY A 134 -17.21 -6.21 8.81
N LEU A 135 -17.57 -5.12 9.48
CA LEU A 135 -17.67 -3.79 8.87
C LEU A 135 -16.30 -3.26 8.45
N GLN A 136 -15.30 -3.31 9.33
CA GLN A 136 -13.93 -2.85 9.08
C GLN A 136 -13.28 -3.65 7.95
N VAL A 137 -13.43 -4.97 7.98
CA VAL A 137 -12.90 -5.86 6.93
C VAL A 137 -13.55 -5.59 5.58
N ARG A 138 -14.87 -5.41 5.53
CA ARG A 138 -15.56 -5.07 4.28
C ARG A 138 -15.15 -3.70 3.73
N ALA A 139 -14.99 -2.70 4.59
CA ALA A 139 -14.50 -1.37 4.21
C ALA A 139 -13.08 -1.46 3.66
N PHE A 140 -12.17 -2.12 4.37
CA PHE A 140 -10.81 -2.38 3.94
C PHE A 140 -10.75 -3.08 2.57
N ARG A 141 -11.54 -4.16 2.40
CA ARG A 141 -11.60 -4.91 1.14
C ARG A 141 -12.03 -4.03 -0.03
N ARG A 142 -13.09 -3.24 0.12
CA ARG A 142 -13.59 -2.34 -0.93
C ARG A 142 -12.54 -1.28 -1.27
N THR A 143 -12.04 -0.55 -0.29
CA THR A 143 -11.05 0.51 -0.48
C THR A 143 -9.80 -0.01 -1.17
N ASN A 144 -9.28 -1.15 -0.72
CA ASN A 144 -8.04 -1.71 -1.29
C ASN A 144 -8.25 -2.29 -2.70
N THR A 145 -9.41 -2.85 -3.00
CA THR A 145 -9.75 -3.26 -4.37
C THR A 145 -9.69 -2.06 -5.32
N ASP A 146 -10.28 -0.93 -4.94
CA ASP A 146 -10.29 0.28 -5.76
C ASP A 146 -8.88 0.90 -5.89
N LEU A 147 -8.10 0.90 -4.79
CA LEU A 147 -6.71 1.38 -4.81
C LEU A 147 -5.81 0.55 -5.74
N ILE A 148 -5.93 -0.78 -5.72
CA ILE A 148 -5.15 -1.65 -6.62
C ILE A 148 -5.57 -1.42 -8.09
N LYS A 149 -6.86 -1.31 -8.37
CA LYS A 149 -7.35 -0.96 -9.71
C LYS A 149 -6.77 0.38 -10.17
N SER A 150 -6.79 1.41 -9.32
CA SER A 150 -6.23 2.72 -9.63
C SER A 150 -4.71 2.67 -9.85
N LEU A 151 -3.98 1.84 -9.10
CA LEU A 151 -2.54 1.64 -9.26
C LEU A 151 -2.20 1.10 -10.66
N VAL A 152 -2.98 0.12 -11.12
CA VAL A 152 -2.85 -0.46 -12.47
C VAL A 152 -3.16 0.58 -13.55
N ASP A 153 -4.28 1.29 -13.44
CA ASP A 153 -4.69 2.29 -14.43
C ASP A 153 -3.69 3.43 -14.53
N GLU A 154 -3.17 3.92 -13.42
CA GLU A 154 -2.14 4.95 -13.41
C GLU A 154 -0.82 4.49 -14.05
N HIS A 155 -0.44 3.22 -13.87
CA HIS A 155 0.74 2.68 -14.54
C HIS A 155 0.56 2.73 -16.06
N VAL A 156 -0.58 2.23 -16.57
CA VAL A 156 -0.88 2.27 -18.01
C VAL A 156 -0.94 3.71 -18.53
N ASP A 157 -1.48 4.65 -17.75
CA ASP A 157 -1.53 6.06 -18.15
C ASP A 157 -0.15 6.74 -18.13
N ARG A 158 0.77 6.31 -17.25
CA ARG A 158 2.18 6.76 -17.32
C ARG A 158 2.85 6.25 -18.59
N VAL A 159 2.70 4.95 -18.89
CA VAL A 159 3.23 4.37 -20.14
C VAL A 159 2.62 5.08 -21.34
N ARG A 160 1.31 5.34 -21.37
CA ARG A 160 0.65 6.08 -22.42
C ARG A 160 1.27 7.47 -22.64
N ARG A 161 1.55 8.21 -21.58
CA ARG A 161 2.22 9.52 -21.67
C ARG A 161 3.61 9.39 -22.27
N VAL A 162 4.43 8.46 -21.81
CA VAL A 162 5.76 8.20 -22.37
C VAL A 162 5.67 7.98 -23.90
N LEU A 163 4.73 7.14 -24.35
CA LEU A 163 4.54 6.87 -25.76
C LEU A 163 4.01 8.08 -26.56
N SER A 164 3.13 8.88 -25.94
CA SER A 164 2.58 10.09 -26.59
C SER A 164 3.60 11.22 -26.70
N ASP A 165 4.51 11.31 -25.73
CA ASP A 165 5.56 12.34 -25.68
C ASP A 165 6.79 11.96 -26.53
N ALA A 166 6.90 10.68 -26.93
CA ALA A 166 7.93 10.21 -27.83
C ALA A 166 7.77 10.82 -29.24
N GLY A 167 8.48 11.89 -29.49
CA GLY A 167 8.49 12.62 -30.77
C GLY A 167 9.39 11.96 -31.81
N HIS A 168 9.47 12.61 -33.01
CA HIS A 168 10.45 12.22 -34.00
C HIS A 168 11.87 12.37 -33.48
N GLY A 169 12.66 11.31 -33.56
CA GLY A 169 14.03 11.29 -33.09
C GLY A 169 14.23 10.75 -31.70
N THR A 170 13.17 10.42 -30.95
CA THR A 170 13.30 9.76 -29.65
C THR A 170 13.89 8.36 -29.82
N ARG A 171 14.94 8.03 -29.06
CA ARG A 171 15.58 6.72 -29.10
C ARG A 171 14.77 5.70 -28.31
N VAL A 172 14.81 4.45 -28.75
CA VAL A 172 14.11 3.33 -28.09
C VAL A 172 14.58 3.15 -26.64
N GLU A 173 15.88 3.37 -26.40
CA GLU A 173 16.49 3.30 -25.05
C GLU A 173 15.88 4.35 -24.12
N GLU A 174 15.65 5.56 -24.61
CA GLU A 174 15.02 6.65 -23.84
C GLU A 174 13.58 6.30 -23.46
N ILE A 175 12.83 5.67 -24.38
CA ILE A 175 11.48 5.17 -24.09
C ILE A 175 11.54 4.08 -23.02
N ALA A 176 12.49 3.13 -23.12
CA ALA A 176 12.66 2.06 -22.15
C ALA A 176 13.01 2.59 -20.75
N GLU A 177 13.92 3.57 -20.67
CA GLU A 177 14.31 4.23 -19.40
C GLU A 177 13.11 4.96 -18.76
N GLN A 178 12.32 5.70 -19.54
CA GLN A 178 11.14 6.39 -19.05
C GLN A 178 10.06 5.42 -18.56
N ILE A 179 9.88 4.27 -19.23
CA ILE A 179 8.96 3.21 -18.78
C ILE A 179 9.45 2.59 -17.47
N GLN A 180 10.75 2.36 -17.33
CA GLN A 180 11.34 1.88 -16.07
C GLN A 180 11.14 2.88 -14.93
N ALA A 181 11.32 4.18 -15.18
CA ALA A 181 11.04 5.23 -14.21
C ALA A 181 9.54 5.26 -13.80
N ALA A 182 8.64 5.07 -14.78
CA ALA A 182 7.20 4.96 -14.51
C ALA A 182 6.87 3.76 -13.61
N THR A 183 7.59 2.64 -13.75
CA THR A 183 7.46 1.45 -12.90
C THR A 183 7.92 1.74 -11.48
N GLY A 184 9.08 2.34 -11.28
CA GLY A 184 9.58 2.72 -9.95
C GLY A 184 8.65 3.69 -9.21
N ALA A 185 8.00 4.62 -9.92
CA ALA A 185 6.98 5.49 -9.34
C ALA A 185 5.73 4.71 -8.90
N THR A 186 5.36 3.65 -9.63
CA THR A 186 4.24 2.78 -9.28
C THR A 186 4.56 1.91 -8.07
N GLU A 187 5.76 1.37 -7.98
CA GLU A 187 6.26 0.60 -6.82
C GLU A 187 6.29 1.44 -5.54
N SER A 188 6.77 2.68 -5.64
CA SER A 188 6.79 3.62 -4.51
C SER A 188 5.38 3.91 -4.00
N ARG A 189 4.40 4.07 -4.91
CA ARG A 189 2.99 4.24 -4.57
C ARG A 189 2.40 2.96 -3.95
N ALA A 190 2.72 1.79 -4.46
CA ALA A 190 2.28 0.51 -3.91
C ALA A 190 2.73 0.34 -2.45
N ALA A 191 4.00 0.62 -2.15
CA ALA A 191 4.52 0.57 -0.79
C ALA A 191 3.84 1.59 0.15
N LEU A 192 3.50 2.77 -0.38
CA LEU A 192 2.77 3.79 0.36
C LEU A 192 1.34 3.33 0.70
N ILE A 193 0.61 2.80 -0.28
CA ILE A 193 -0.73 2.24 -0.09
C ILE A 193 -0.70 1.13 0.96
N ALA A 194 0.21 0.17 0.85
CA ALA A 194 0.30 -0.95 1.78
C ALA A 194 0.46 -0.46 3.22
N ARG A 195 1.37 0.48 3.45
CA ARG A 195 1.61 1.03 4.78
C ARG A 195 0.40 1.77 5.33
N ASP A 196 -0.16 2.68 4.54
CA ASP A 196 -1.27 3.51 4.96
C ASP A 196 -2.50 2.68 5.31
N GLN A 197 -2.86 1.76 4.44
CA GLN A 197 -4.05 0.93 4.59
C GLN A 197 -3.96 -0.06 5.75
N VAL A 198 -2.80 -0.67 5.99
CA VAL A 198 -2.60 -1.56 7.15
C VAL A 198 -2.67 -0.78 8.47
N LEU A 199 -2.11 0.43 8.52
CA LEU A 199 -2.17 1.28 9.71
C LEU A 199 -3.60 1.77 9.98
N SER A 200 -4.34 2.16 8.96
CA SER A 200 -5.75 2.55 9.07
C SER A 200 -6.62 1.38 9.57
N LEU A 201 -6.45 0.20 9.00
CA LEU A 201 -7.17 -1.00 9.45
C LEU A 201 -6.85 -1.31 10.92
N ASN A 202 -5.58 -1.21 11.33
CA ASN A 202 -5.22 -1.38 12.75
C ASN A 202 -5.97 -0.40 13.65
N ALA A 203 -6.02 0.87 13.29
CA ALA A 203 -6.70 1.89 14.07
C ALA A 203 -8.20 1.60 14.19
N GLU A 204 -8.87 1.29 13.08
CA GLU A 204 -10.29 0.98 13.03
C GLU A 204 -10.66 -0.29 13.83
N VAL A 205 -9.84 -1.33 13.72
CA VAL A 205 -10.03 -2.58 14.49
C VAL A 205 -9.77 -2.35 15.99
N THR A 206 -8.79 -1.51 16.34
CA THR A 206 -8.51 -1.13 17.73
C THR A 206 -9.69 -0.36 18.33
N GLU A 207 -10.22 0.63 17.63
CA GLU A 207 -11.39 1.39 18.04
C GLU A 207 -12.61 0.49 18.26
N ALA A 208 -12.88 -0.43 17.31
CA ALA A 208 -13.99 -1.38 17.42
C ALA A 208 -13.85 -2.30 18.66
N ARG A 209 -12.64 -2.74 19.00
CA ARG A 209 -12.37 -3.54 20.21
C ARG A 209 -12.55 -2.74 21.49
N HIS A 210 -12.08 -1.51 21.53
CA HIS A 210 -12.26 -0.59 22.64
C HIS A 210 -13.76 -0.31 22.87
N ALA A 211 -14.50 0.01 21.81
CA ALA A 211 -15.93 0.23 21.88
C ALA A 211 -16.69 -1.01 22.40
N ALA A 212 -16.36 -2.21 21.94
CA ALA A 212 -16.97 -3.46 22.42
C ALA A 212 -16.67 -3.75 23.90
N ALA A 213 -15.54 -3.24 24.41
CA ALA A 213 -15.18 -3.31 25.83
C ALA A 213 -15.72 -2.13 26.67
N GLY A 214 -16.56 -1.25 26.09
CA GLY A 214 -17.10 -0.07 26.77
C GLY A 214 -16.09 1.05 26.99
N ILE A 215 -14.95 1.02 26.30
CA ILE A 215 -13.90 2.05 26.38
C ILE A 215 -14.23 3.15 25.38
N THR A 216 -14.47 4.34 25.91
CA THR A 216 -14.85 5.53 25.12
C THR A 216 -13.72 6.54 25.00
N GLU A 217 -12.66 6.39 25.80
CA GLU A 217 -11.54 7.33 25.90
C GLU A 217 -10.19 6.64 25.76
N TYR A 218 -9.22 7.41 25.28
CA TYR A 218 -7.86 6.94 25.08
C TYR A 218 -6.83 8.02 25.37
N ILE A 219 -5.59 7.61 25.62
CA ILE A 219 -4.40 8.47 25.58
C ILE A 219 -3.79 8.39 24.18
N TRP A 220 -3.55 9.54 23.56
CA TRP A 220 -2.83 9.60 22.30
C TRP A 220 -1.37 9.21 22.49
N ARG A 221 -0.88 8.24 21.71
CA ARG A 221 0.53 7.81 21.73
C ARG A 221 1.15 7.93 20.35
N THR A 222 2.23 8.69 20.25
CA THR A 222 3.01 8.77 19.02
C THR A 222 4.05 7.65 18.94
N SER A 223 4.57 7.37 17.72
CA SER A 223 5.73 6.49 17.52
C SER A 223 7.03 7.06 18.06
N ARG A 224 7.06 8.35 18.45
CA ARG A 224 8.21 9.09 19.02
C ARG A 224 9.47 9.11 18.16
N ASP A 225 9.32 8.88 16.86
CA ASP A 225 10.40 9.07 15.91
C ASP A 225 10.36 10.46 15.26
N GLU A 226 11.39 10.78 14.48
CA GLU A 226 11.55 12.06 13.80
C GLU A 226 10.48 12.36 12.73
N ARG A 227 9.82 11.30 12.21
CA ARG A 227 8.79 11.39 11.16
C ARG A 227 7.40 11.73 11.69
N VAL A 228 7.23 11.82 13.03
CA VAL A 228 5.96 12.25 13.63
C VAL A 228 5.73 13.73 13.30
N ARG A 229 4.54 14.05 12.77
CA ARG A 229 4.14 15.44 12.48
C ARG A 229 4.16 16.29 13.73
N LYS A 230 4.44 17.60 13.59
CA LYS A 230 4.52 18.52 14.72
C LYS A 230 3.22 18.56 15.53
N GLU A 231 2.09 18.61 14.85
CA GLU A 231 0.76 18.60 15.46
C GLU A 231 0.54 17.31 16.27
N HIS A 232 0.91 16.16 15.73
CA HIS A 232 0.78 14.88 16.43
C HIS A 232 1.74 14.76 17.63
N LYS A 233 2.92 15.40 17.59
CA LYS A 233 3.83 15.44 18.74
C LYS A 233 3.21 16.15 19.94
N LEU A 234 2.42 17.20 19.69
CA LEU A 234 1.72 17.95 20.74
C LEU A 234 0.58 17.14 21.40
N LEU A 235 0.06 16.14 20.68
CA LEU A 235 -0.98 15.25 21.20
C LEU A 235 -0.42 14.09 22.03
N ASP A 236 0.89 13.81 22.01
CA ASP A 236 1.47 12.67 22.74
C ASP A 236 1.21 12.80 24.25
N GLY A 237 0.52 11.81 24.82
CA GLY A 237 0.16 11.78 26.24
C GLY A 237 -1.15 12.50 26.58
N THR A 238 -1.84 13.12 25.64
CA THR A 238 -3.13 13.80 25.88
C THR A 238 -4.29 12.82 25.82
N ARG A 239 -5.34 13.09 26.63
CA ARG A 239 -6.56 12.29 26.72
C ARG A 239 -7.62 12.81 25.75
N HIS A 240 -8.27 11.91 25.01
CA HIS A 240 -9.31 12.21 24.05
C HIS A 240 -10.42 11.16 24.09
N ARG A 241 -11.56 11.52 23.47
CA ARG A 241 -12.69 10.61 23.23
C ARG A 241 -12.73 10.17 21.79
N TYR A 242 -13.21 8.95 21.54
CA TYR A 242 -13.40 8.47 20.17
C TYR A 242 -14.44 9.24 19.37
N ASP A 243 -15.49 9.72 20.05
CA ASP A 243 -16.56 10.52 19.45
C ASP A 243 -16.23 12.03 19.34
N ASP A 244 -15.12 12.50 19.93
CA ASP A 244 -14.60 13.86 19.81
C ASP A 244 -13.07 13.85 19.59
N PRO A 245 -12.60 13.39 18.42
CA PRO A 245 -11.17 13.29 18.14
C PRO A 245 -10.52 14.69 18.04
N PRO A 246 -9.20 14.79 18.34
CA PRO A 246 -8.47 16.05 18.26
C PRO A 246 -8.26 16.51 16.82
N VAL A 247 -7.92 17.83 16.67
CA VAL A 247 -7.46 18.37 15.39
C VAL A 247 -6.06 17.81 15.09
N VAL A 248 -5.90 17.13 13.96
CA VAL A 248 -4.65 16.51 13.50
C VAL A 248 -3.98 17.24 12.35
N ASP A 249 -4.72 18.14 11.67
CA ASP A 249 -4.22 19.07 10.68
C ASP A 249 -4.88 20.44 10.90
N ALA A 250 -4.14 21.35 11.52
CA ALA A 250 -4.65 22.69 11.84
C ALA A 250 -4.94 23.55 10.59
N ARG A 251 -4.24 23.28 9.46
CA ARG A 251 -4.44 24.05 8.22
C ARG A 251 -5.76 23.72 7.55
N ARG A 252 -6.20 22.46 7.68
CA ARG A 252 -7.44 21.94 7.08
C ARG A 252 -8.58 21.85 8.08
N GLY A 253 -8.29 22.03 9.39
CA GLY A 253 -9.25 21.81 10.45
C GLY A 253 -9.68 20.35 10.60
N GLU A 254 -8.89 19.41 10.09
CA GLU A 254 -9.23 17.98 10.09
C GLU A 254 -9.04 17.38 11.48
N ARG A 255 -10.03 16.57 11.88
CA ARG A 255 -10.05 15.85 13.15
C ARG A 255 -10.01 14.34 12.87
N ALA A 256 -9.22 13.60 13.62
CA ALA A 256 -9.08 12.16 13.42
C ALA A 256 -8.61 11.46 14.69
N ASN A 257 -8.98 10.18 14.84
CA ASN A 257 -8.44 9.29 15.86
C ASN A 257 -7.01 8.84 15.49
N PRO A 258 -6.18 8.39 16.45
CA PRO A 258 -4.81 7.97 16.17
C PRO A 258 -4.77 6.82 15.15
N GLY A 259 -3.95 6.95 14.13
CA GLY A 259 -3.79 5.95 13.07
C GLY A 259 -4.75 6.08 11.90
N THR A 260 -5.86 6.81 12.01
CA THR A 260 -6.84 6.95 10.91
C THR A 260 -6.51 8.06 9.93
N TYR A 261 -5.66 9.03 10.31
CA TYR A 261 -5.20 10.06 9.39
C TYR A 261 -4.08 9.54 8.48
N TYR A 262 -4.02 10.06 7.26
CA TYR A 262 -3.07 9.64 6.22
C TYR A 262 -1.64 9.44 6.74
N GLN A 263 -1.09 8.23 6.57
CA GLN A 263 0.23 7.80 7.05
C GLN A 263 0.49 8.08 8.55
N CYS A 264 -0.54 8.07 9.35
CA CYS A 264 -0.40 8.24 10.80
C CYS A 264 0.02 6.92 11.46
N ARG A 265 1.08 6.96 12.29
CA ARG A 265 1.57 5.82 13.08
C ARG A 265 1.28 5.95 14.57
N CYS A 266 0.45 6.93 14.94
CA CYS A 266 0.01 7.11 16.32
C CYS A 266 -0.97 6.00 16.71
N GLN A 267 -1.08 5.73 17.99
CA GLN A 267 -1.92 4.67 18.56
C GLN A 267 -2.80 5.22 19.68
N ALA A 268 -3.97 4.66 19.83
CA ALA A 268 -4.84 4.88 20.98
C ALA A 268 -4.46 3.91 22.10
N GLU A 269 -4.01 4.41 23.23
CA GLU A 269 -3.85 3.63 24.46
C GLU A 269 -5.15 3.72 25.24
N PRO A 270 -5.84 2.59 25.53
CA PRO A 270 -7.15 2.62 26.15
C PRO A 270 -7.10 3.13 27.60
N ILE A 271 -8.10 3.91 27.99
CA ILE A 271 -8.40 4.22 29.39
C ILE A 271 -9.48 3.25 29.85
N ILE A 272 -9.09 2.25 30.64
CA ILE A 272 -10.00 1.19 31.08
C ILE A 272 -10.77 1.67 32.32
N PRO A 273 -12.13 1.79 32.26
CA PRO A 273 -12.90 2.25 33.41
C PRO A 273 -12.67 1.39 34.64
N GLY A 274 -12.39 2.03 35.79
CA GLY A 274 -12.13 1.35 37.06
C GLY A 274 -10.70 0.84 37.26
N PHE A 275 -9.80 1.07 36.31
CA PHE A 275 -8.38 0.71 36.37
C PHE A 275 -7.48 1.92 36.06
N ASP A 276 -7.91 3.11 36.45
CA ASP A 276 -7.11 4.33 36.34
C ASP A 276 -5.97 4.25 37.35
N GLY A 277 -4.77 3.82 36.90
CA GLY A 277 -3.56 3.71 37.71
C GLY A 277 -2.87 5.05 37.90
#